data_36e8e0861b9cc302157795ba0e3968cc
#
_entry.id   36e8e0861b9cc302157795ba0e3968cc
#
_cell.length_a   1.000
_cell.length_b   1.000
_cell.length_c   1.000
_cell.angle_alpha   90.00
_cell.angle_beta   90.00
_cell.angle_gamma   90.00
#
_symmetry.space_group_name_H-M   'P 1'
#
loop_
_entity.id
_entity.type
_entity.pdbx_description
1 polymer ?
#
loop_
_entity_poly.entity_id
_entity_poly.type
_entity_poly.pdbx_seq_one_letter_code
_entity_poly.pdbx_strand_id
1 'polypeptide(L)'
;RLDGERRATFHRLYTDFFYHRHNRFWQESALRKLPVLLSATEMLTCGEDLGMIPDSVPETMHELQILSLEIQRMPKTPGELFAEPAHYPYFSVCTTSTHDMNPLRAWWEEDRELTARFYHEALGIGGDVPYFCEPWIFRRILDMHLNSPAMLTILPLQDWLSTDGELRYPDAAKERINVPSIPRYHWRYRMHLPLEELLRKETLNESLHDMIACSGRR
;
A
#
# COMPACT_ATOMS: atom_id res chain seq x y z
N ARG A 1 -10.43 24.54 -34.65
CA ARG A 1 -10.07 24.99 -33.29
C ARG A 1 -11.29 25.64 -32.66
N LEU A 2 -11.60 25.38 -31.41
CA LEU A 2 -12.67 26.04 -30.65
C LEU A 2 -12.20 27.48 -30.34
N ASP A 3 -13.12 28.45 -30.47
CA ASP A 3 -12.90 29.81 -29.97
C ASP A 3 -12.83 29.85 -28.44
N GLY A 4 -12.51 31.00 -27.88
CA GLY A 4 -12.30 31.15 -26.43
C GLY A 4 -13.54 30.83 -25.60
N GLU A 5 -14.73 31.23 -26.06
CA GLU A 5 -15.99 31.04 -25.35
C GLU A 5 -16.42 29.56 -25.35
N ARG A 6 -16.31 28.89 -26.49
CA ARG A 6 -16.60 27.46 -26.60
C ARG A 6 -15.63 26.61 -25.82
N ARG A 7 -14.35 27.00 -25.75
CA ARG A 7 -13.36 26.33 -24.91
C ARG A 7 -13.69 26.49 -23.43
N ALA A 8 -14.05 27.67 -22.98
CA ALA A 8 -14.45 27.93 -21.59
C ALA A 8 -15.71 27.13 -21.24
N THR A 9 -16.69 27.09 -22.13
CA THR A 9 -17.91 26.29 -21.95
C THR A 9 -17.61 24.79 -21.87
N PHE A 10 -16.76 24.27 -22.77
CA PHE A 10 -16.35 22.87 -22.74
C PHE A 10 -15.60 22.54 -21.44
N HIS A 11 -14.69 23.40 -21.01
CA HIS A 11 -13.96 23.20 -19.75
C HIS A 11 -14.91 23.17 -18.53
N ARG A 12 -15.88 24.08 -18.48
CA ARG A 12 -16.89 24.09 -17.40
C ARG A 12 -17.73 22.80 -17.40
N LEU A 13 -18.19 22.33 -18.58
CA LEU A 13 -18.95 21.09 -18.69
C LEU A 13 -18.10 19.87 -18.32
N TYR A 14 -16.83 19.85 -18.71
CA TYR A 14 -15.89 18.80 -18.34
C TYR A 14 -15.70 18.75 -16.81
N THR A 15 -15.42 19.91 -16.19
CA THR A 15 -15.24 20.01 -14.74
C THR A 15 -16.50 19.59 -13.99
N ASP A 16 -17.68 20.11 -14.41
CA ASP A 16 -18.96 19.75 -13.78
C ASP A 16 -19.24 18.24 -13.91
N PHE A 17 -18.99 17.66 -15.08
CA PHE A 17 -19.23 16.24 -15.31
C PHE A 17 -18.32 15.36 -14.47
N PHE A 18 -16.98 15.55 -14.56
CA PHE A 18 -16.03 14.64 -13.94
C PHE A 18 -15.82 14.86 -12.45
N TYR A 19 -15.89 16.10 -11.95
CA TYR A 19 -15.57 16.42 -10.57
C TYR A 19 -16.79 16.74 -9.67
N HIS A 20 -17.98 16.88 -10.26
CA HIS A 20 -19.19 17.16 -9.47
C HIS A 20 -20.28 16.12 -9.72
N ARG A 21 -20.84 16.06 -10.91
CA ARG A 21 -21.98 15.16 -11.21
C ARG A 21 -21.58 13.68 -11.16
N HIS A 22 -20.39 13.34 -11.65
CA HIS A 22 -19.92 11.96 -11.64
C HIS A 22 -19.67 11.47 -10.22
N ASN A 23 -19.07 12.29 -9.37
CA ASN A 23 -18.81 11.94 -7.96
C ASN A 23 -20.13 11.69 -7.21
N ARG A 24 -21.10 12.60 -7.36
CA ARG A 24 -22.42 12.43 -6.75
C ARG A 24 -23.14 11.17 -7.27
N PHE A 25 -23.16 10.97 -8.57
CA PHE A 25 -23.78 9.78 -9.17
C PHE A 25 -23.12 8.49 -8.68
N TRP A 26 -21.79 8.48 -8.57
CA TRP A 26 -21.05 7.34 -8.02
C TRP A 26 -21.45 7.07 -6.57
N GLN A 27 -21.45 8.08 -5.72
CA GLN A 27 -21.82 7.97 -4.31
C GLN A 27 -23.25 7.43 -4.13
N GLU A 28 -24.23 8.05 -4.80
CA GLU A 28 -25.63 7.59 -4.76
C GLU A 28 -25.77 6.13 -5.25
N SER A 29 -25.03 5.77 -6.29
CA SER A 29 -25.03 4.41 -6.83
C SER A 29 -24.36 3.40 -5.88
N ALA A 30 -23.26 3.79 -5.24
CA ALA A 30 -22.54 2.98 -4.27
C ALA A 30 -23.41 2.72 -3.02
N LEU A 31 -23.97 3.76 -2.43
CA LEU A 31 -24.85 3.66 -1.25
C LEU A 31 -26.11 2.82 -1.49
N ARG A 32 -26.54 2.69 -2.74
CA ARG A 32 -27.67 1.80 -3.11
C ARG A 32 -27.23 0.34 -3.32
N LYS A 33 -26.03 0.10 -3.88
CA LYS A 33 -25.59 -1.24 -4.31
C LYS A 33 -24.75 -1.95 -3.27
N LEU A 34 -23.79 -1.25 -2.67
CA LEU A 34 -22.83 -1.86 -1.75
C LEU A 34 -23.50 -2.43 -0.48
N PRO A 35 -24.54 -1.82 0.13
CA PRO A 35 -25.22 -2.43 1.27
C PRO A 35 -25.78 -3.82 0.96
N VAL A 36 -26.25 -4.06 -0.28
CA VAL A 36 -26.75 -5.38 -0.69
C VAL A 36 -25.60 -6.41 -0.69
N LEU A 37 -24.43 -6.02 -1.17
CA LEU A 37 -23.24 -6.87 -1.12
C LEU A 37 -22.81 -7.15 0.32
N LEU A 38 -22.74 -6.11 1.15
CA LEU A 38 -22.32 -6.22 2.55
C LEU A 38 -23.27 -7.09 3.38
N SER A 39 -24.61 -7.02 3.10
CA SER A 39 -25.60 -7.86 3.77
C SER A 39 -25.59 -9.34 3.35
N ALA A 40 -24.92 -9.67 2.25
CA ALA A 40 -24.85 -11.04 1.73
C ALA A 40 -23.76 -11.89 2.41
N THR A 41 -22.93 -11.31 3.25
CA THR A 41 -21.82 -12.00 3.91
C THR A 41 -21.50 -11.37 5.27
N GLU A 42 -20.95 -12.17 6.19
CA GLU A 42 -20.40 -11.71 7.46
C GLU A 42 -18.88 -11.42 7.36
N MET A 43 -18.30 -11.51 6.17
CA MET A 43 -16.88 -11.20 5.95
C MET A 43 -16.63 -9.70 6.09
N LEU A 44 -15.50 -9.36 6.68
CA LEU A 44 -14.99 -8.00 6.68
C LEU A 44 -14.63 -7.59 5.25
N THR A 45 -15.26 -6.52 4.76
CA THR A 45 -15.05 -6.06 3.39
C THR A 45 -13.93 -5.03 3.33
N CYS A 46 -12.99 -5.24 2.42
CA CYS A 46 -11.92 -4.30 2.11
C CYS A 46 -12.08 -3.82 0.66
N GLY A 47 -11.92 -2.52 0.43
CA GLY A 47 -11.89 -1.93 -0.90
C GLY A 47 -10.47 -1.64 -1.34
N GLU A 48 -10.15 -1.92 -2.59
CA GLU A 48 -8.94 -1.41 -3.21
C GLU A 48 -9.26 -0.02 -3.79
N ASP A 49 -8.70 1.02 -3.19
CA ASP A 49 -8.97 2.42 -3.45
C ASP A 49 -7.68 3.21 -3.72
N LEU A 50 -6.78 2.60 -4.51
CA LEU A 50 -5.50 3.20 -4.89
C LEU A 50 -5.63 4.15 -6.09
N GLY A 51 -4.71 5.13 -6.16
CA GLY A 51 -4.62 6.07 -7.27
C GLY A 51 -5.55 7.27 -7.15
N MET A 52 -6.01 7.80 -8.29
CA MET A 52 -6.87 8.98 -8.33
C MET A 52 -8.34 8.59 -8.06
N ILE A 53 -8.75 8.67 -6.81
CA ILE A 53 -10.12 8.39 -6.39
C ILE A 53 -10.89 9.71 -6.15
N PRO A 54 -12.21 9.75 -6.44
CA PRO A 54 -13.06 10.88 -6.07
C PRO A 54 -13.16 11.06 -4.55
N ASP A 55 -13.30 12.30 -4.08
CA ASP A 55 -13.43 12.63 -2.65
C ASP A 55 -14.62 11.90 -1.97
N SER A 56 -15.66 11.59 -2.72
CA SER A 56 -16.81 10.83 -2.24
C SER A 56 -16.51 9.36 -1.92
N VAL A 57 -15.39 8.80 -2.38
CA VAL A 57 -15.05 7.38 -2.14
C VAL A 57 -14.68 7.13 -0.69
N PRO A 58 -13.73 7.86 -0.07
CA PRO A 58 -13.40 7.67 1.34
C PRO A 58 -14.60 7.86 2.27
N GLU A 59 -15.43 8.86 2.01
CA GLU A 59 -16.65 9.12 2.79
C GLU A 59 -17.61 7.93 2.72
N THR A 60 -17.86 7.42 1.52
CA THR A 60 -18.77 6.28 1.31
C THR A 60 -18.22 4.99 1.94
N MET A 61 -16.92 4.75 1.81
CA MET A 61 -16.28 3.58 2.43
C MET A 61 -16.38 3.66 3.95
N HIS A 62 -16.15 4.83 4.53
CA HIS A 62 -16.27 5.03 5.97
C HIS A 62 -17.72 4.83 6.44
N GLU A 63 -18.73 5.39 5.74
CA GLU A 63 -20.16 5.23 6.06
C GLU A 63 -20.57 3.75 6.04
N LEU A 64 -20.07 3.00 5.07
CA LEU A 64 -20.37 1.58 4.87
C LEU A 64 -19.44 0.64 5.65
N GLN A 65 -18.50 1.17 6.43
CA GLN A 65 -17.49 0.41 7.17
C GLN A 65 -16.68 -0.55 6.29
N ILE A 66 -16.39 -0.12 5.07
CA ILE A 66 -15.48 -0.81 4.14
C ILE A 66 -14.06 -0.32 4.43
N LEU A 67 -13.12 -1.24 4.68
CA LEU A 67 -11.75 -0.88 4.94
C LEU A 67 -11.08 -0.33 3.67
N SER A 68 -10.37 0.78 3.80
CA SER A 68 -9.50 1.32 2.74
C SER A 68 -8.17 0.59 2.69
N LEU A 69 -7.44 0.71 1.58
CA LEU A 69 -6.08 0.18 1.44
C LEU A 69 -5.06 1.31 1.57
N GLU A 70 -4.14 1.20 2.54
CA GLU A 70 -3.13 2.21 2.81
C GLU A 70 -1.72 1.69 2.50
N ILE A 71 -0.99 2.44 1.66
CA ILE A 71 0.37 2.12 1.24
C ILE A 71 1.25 3.35 1.38
N GLN A 72 2.32 3.25 2.18
CA GLN A 72 3.20 4.39 2.48
C GLN A 72 3.78 5.04 1.22
N ARG A 73 4.10 4.25 0.21
CA ARG A 73 4.68 4.71 -1.06
C ARG A 73 3.65 5.16 -2.11
N MET A 74 2.36 5.12 -1.77
CA MET A 74 1.26 5.57 -2.61
C MET A 74 0.27 6.40 -1.79
N PRO A 75 0.68 7.60 -1.35
CA PRO A 75 -0.19 8.47 -0.56
C PRO A 75 -1.44 8.86 -1.36
N LYS A 76 -2.56 8.99 -0.67
CA LYS A 76 -3.84 9.45 -1.25
C LYS A 76 -4.00 10.96 -1.18
N THR A 77 -3.24 11.63 -0.32
CA THR A 77 -3.27 13.09 -0.16
C THR A 77 -2.49 13.75 -1.29
N PRO A 78 -3.12 14.65 -2.06
CA PRO A 78 -2.42 15.39 -3.10
C PRO A 78 -1.23 16.18 -2.56
N GLY A 79 -0.08 16.05 -3.21
CA GLY A 79 1.16 16.76 -2.84
C GLY A 79 2.03 16.05 -1.80
N GLU A 80 1.56 15.02 -1.15
CA GLU A 80 2.39 14.14 -0.34
C GLU A 80 3.19 13.19 -1.23
N LEU A 81 4.43 12.93 -0.86
CA LEU A 81 5.28 11.97 -1.56
C LEU A 81 5.19 10.57 -0.90
N PHE A 82 5.07 10.55 0.42
CA PHE A 82 4.93 9.36 1.23
C PHE A 82 3.84 9.58 2.28
N ALA A 83 3.01 8.58 2.49
CA ALA A 83 2.05 8.60 3.58
C ALA A 83 2.75 8.31 4.92
N GLU A 84 2.23 8.88 6.00
CA GLU A 84 2.71 8.59 7.37
C GLU A 84 1.84 7.49 7.98
N PRO A 85 2.39 6.28 8.25
CA PRO A 85 1.60 5.18 8.81
C PRO A 85 0.90 5.50 10.13
N ALA A 86 1.46 6.39 10.94
CA ALA A 86 0.82 6.83 12.18
C ALA A 86 -0.50 7.60 11.97
N HIS A 87 -0.77 8.08 10.76
CA HIS A 87 -1.97 8.82 10.41
C HIS A 87 -3.01 8.02 9.63
N TYR A 88 -2.79 6.72 9.43
CA TYR A 88 -3.76 5.88 8.72
C TYR A 88 -5.11 5.84 9.45
N PRO A 89 -6.23 5.82 8.72
CA PRO A 89 -7.53 5.68 9.34
C PRO A 89 -7.68 4.29 10.00
N TYR A 90 -8.45 4.20 11.08
CA TYR A 90 -8.72 2.92 11.74
C TYR A 90 -9.38 1.91 10.77
N PHE A 91 -10.38 2.35 9.99
CA PHE A 91 -11.03 1.49 8.99
C PHE A 91 -10.15 1.31 7.75
N SER A 92 -8.99 0.70 7.93
CA SER A 92 -8.06 0.43 6.84
C SER A 92 -7.31 -0.88 7.00
N VAL A 93 -6.78 -1.34 5.87
CA VAL A 93 -5.73 -2.35 5.78
C VAL A 93 -4.47 -1.64 5.32
N CYS A 94 -3.38 -1.73 6.06
CA CYS A 94 -2.11 -1.21 5.60
C CYS A 94 -1.15 -2.31 5.17
N THR A 95 -0.35 -1.99 4.17
CA THR A 95 0.68 -2.87 3.62
C THR A 95 1.86 -2.05 3.07
N THR A 96 3.02 -2.66 2.96
CA THR A 96 4.20 -2.05 2.35
C THR A 96 4.13 -2.02 0.83
N SER A 97 3.47 -3.01 0.21
CA SER A 97 3.28 -3.13 -1.24
C SER A 97 2.17 -4.09 -1.60
N THR A 98 1.61 -3.93 -2.80
CA THR A 98 0.71 -4.91 -3.43
C THR A 98 1.46 -5.76 -4.45
N HIS A 99 0.77 -6.76 -5.01
CA HIS A 99 1.29 -7.58 -6.10
C HIS A 99 1.56 -6.78 -7.39
N ASP A 100 0.95 -5.62 -7.57
CA ASP A 100 1.08 -4.77 -8.76
C ASP A 100 2.21 -3.73 -8.67
N MET A 101 2.89 -3.66 -7.54
CA MET A 101 4.01 -2.75 -7.28
C MET A 101 5.34 -3.51 -7.24
N ASN A 102 6.45 -2.77 -7.36
CA ASN A 102 7.76 -3.31 -6.96
C ASN A 102 7.76 -3.65 -5.46
N PRO A 103 8.23 -4.85 -5.09
CA PRO A 103 8.55 -5.16 -3.70
C PRO A 103 9.46 -4.09 -3.12
N LEU A 104 9.41 -3.88 -1.82
CA LEU A 104 10.12 -2.79 -1.15
C LEU A 104 11.63 -2.79 -1.46
N ARG A 105 12.29 -3.95 -1.51
CA ARG A 105 13.71 -4.06 -1.86
C ARG A 105 14.01 -3.61 -3.28
N ALA A 106 13.27 -4.11 -4.27
CA ALA A 106 13.48 -3.73 -5.66
C ALA A 106 13.18 -2.24 -5.88
N TRP A 107 12.15 -1.71 -5.23
CA TRP A 107 11.86 -0.28 -5.26
C TRP A 107 12.97 0.57 -4.62
N TRP A 108 13.57 0.11 -3.52
CA TRP A 108 14.67 0.81 -2.85
C TRP A 108 15.88 1.06 -3.78
N GLU A 109 16.13 0.13 -4.68
CA GLU A 109 17.28 0.15 -5.59
C GLU A 109 16.95 0.85 -6.93
N GLU A 110 15.67 1.10 -7.24
CA GLU A 110 15.20 1.59 -8.54
C GLU A 110 15.49 3.09 -8.76
N ASP A 111 15.20 3.92 -7.77
CA ASP A 111 15.36 5.38 -7.82
C ASP A 111 16.08 5.88 -6.57
N ARG A 112 17.34 6.20 -6.70
CA ARG A 112 18.19 6.61 -5.57
C ARG A 112 17.80 7.96 -4.97
N GLU A 113 17.28 8.89 -5.75
CA GLU A 113 16.84 10.18 -5.26
C GLU A 113 15.56 10.03 -4.42
N LEU A 114 14.60 9.28 -4.94
CA LEU A 114 13.36 8.98 -4.24
C LEU A 114 13.61 8.19 -2.95
N THR A 115 14.51 7.21 -3.00
CA THR A 115 14.91 6.42 -1.83
C THR A 115 15.61 7.27 -0.77
N ALA A 116 16.47 8.22 -1.19
CA ALA A 116 17.12 9.12 -0.25
C ALA A 116 16.09 10.01 0.46
N ARG A 117 15.11 10.52 -0.26
CA ARG A 117 14.01 11.27 0.34
C ARG A 117 13.19 10.41 1.30
N PHE A 118 12.87 9.18 0.93
CA PHE A 118 12.16 8.26 1.81
C PHE A 118 12.93 7.99 3.11
N TYR A 119 14.24 7.75 3.00
CA TYR A 119 15.12 7.50 4.14
C TYR A 119 15.16 8.70 5.10
N HIS A 120 15.30 9.91 4.56
CA HIS A 120 15.40 11.10 5.40
C HIS A 120 14.04 11.64 5.86
N GLU A 121 13.06 11.74 4.95
CA GLU A 121 11.78 12.40 5.22
C GLU A 121 10.78 11.45 5.90
N ALA A 122 10.63 10.21 5.39
CA ALA A 122 9.64 9.28 5.91
C ALA A 122 10.16 8.43 7.08
N LEU A 123 11.43 7.95 7.03
CA LEU A 123 12.00 7.19 8.13
C LEU A 123 12.63 8.07 9.21
N GLY A 124 12.88 9.34 8.94
CA GLY A 124 13.50 10.29 9.87
C GLY A 124 14.96 9.97 10.20
N ILE A 125 15.70 9.33 9.27
CA ILE A 125 17.06 8.85 9.50
C ILE A 125 18.06 9.80 8.83
N GLY A 126 19.09 10.22 9.56
CA GLY A 126 20.18 11.03 9.03
C GLY A 126 21.34 10.19 8.50
N GLY A 127 22.31 10.88 7.86
CA GLY A 127 23.53 10.26 7.34
C GLY A 127 23.39 9.68 5.93
N ASP A 128 24.37 8.86 5.53
CA ASP A 128 24.41 8.28 4.18
C ASP A 128 23.36 7.19 3.98
N VAL A 129 22.68 7.25 2.85
CA VAL A 129 21.64 6.27 2.49
C VAL A 129 22.30 4.99 1.98
N PRO A 130 22.05 3.83 2.64
CA PRO A 130 22.56 2.55 2.16
C PRO A 130 22.11 2.25 0.72
N TYR A 131 22.99 1.65 -0.08
CA TYR A 131 22.62 1.28 -1.44
C TYR A 131 21.52 0.23 -1.46
N PHE A 132 21.65 -0.80 -0.64
CA PHE A 132 20.65 -1.84 -0.46
C PHE A 132 19.71 -1.52 0.71
N CYS A 133 18.47 -1.96 0.62
CA CYS A 133 17.57 -1.93 1.76
C CYS A 133 18.02 -2.99 2.78
N GLU A 134 18.74 -2.54 3.78
CA GLU A 134 19.32 -3.42 4.80
C GLU A 134 18.25 -3.98 5.75
N PRO A 135 18.47 -5.13 6.39
CA PRO A 135 17.50 -5.76 7.28
C PRO A 135 16.96 -4.85 8.39
N TRP A 136 17.81 -4.00 8.96
CA TRP A 136 17.39 -3.04 10.00
C TRP A 136 16.45 -1.95 9.46
N ILE A 137 16.58 -1.57 8.18
CA ILE A 137 15.68 -0.62 7.51
C ILE A 137 14.31 -1.30 7.33
N PHE A 138 14.28 -2.56 6.91
CA PHE A 138 13.04 -3.34 6.85
C PHE A 138 12.34 -3.37 8.20
N ARG A 139 13.06 -3.72 9.25
CA ARG A 139 12.51 -3.74 10.62
C ARG A 139 11.88 -2.40 10.99
N ARG A 140 12.56 -1.29 10.68
CA ARG A 140 12.03 0.06 10.92
C ARG A 140 10.73 0.31 10.14
N ILE A 141 10.67 -0.05 8.86
CA ILE A 141 9.48 0.14 8.01
C ILE A 141 8.32 -0.74 8.50
N LEU A 142 8.58 -2.02 8.78
CA LEU A 142 7.55 -2.92 9.28
C LEU A 142 7.03 -2.47 10.66
N ASP A 143 7.92 -2.01 11.54
CA ASP A 143 7.56 -1.45 12.84
C ASP A 143 6.61 -0.25 12.72
N MET A 144 6.87 0.67 11.78
CA MET A 144 5.96 1.81 11.51
C MET A 144 4.57 1.32 11.08
N HIS A 145 4.48 0.29 10.25
CA HIS A 145 3.19 -0.27 9.81
C HIS A 145 2.50 -1.04 10.94
N LEU A 146 3.23 -1.81 11.72
CA LEU A 146 2.68 -2.52 12.89
C LEU A 146 2.13 -1.57 13.94
N ASN A 147 2.78 -0.43 14.16
CA ASN A 147 2.35 0.59 15.12
C ASN A 147 1.32 1.58 14.54
N SER A 148 0.89 1.40 13.30
CA SER A 148 -0.16 2.24 12.70
C SER A 148 -1.53 1.99 13.36
N PRO A 149 -2.45 2.96 13.32
CA PRO A 149 -3.82 2.77 13.82
C PRO A 149 -4.70 1.93 12.89
N ALA A 150 -4.20 1.51 11.71
CA ALA A 150 -4.95 0.66 10.77
C ALA A 150 -5.49 -0.60 11.45
N MET A 151 -6.74 -0.98 11.17
CA MET A 151 -7.37 -2.15 11.77
C MET A 151 -6.59 -3.43 11.45
N LEU A 152 -6.14 -3.57 10.20
CA LEU A 152 -5.33 -4.71 9.77
C LEU A 152 -3.99 -4.24 9.20
N THR A 153 -2.94 -4.97 9.54
CA THR A 153 -1.61 -4.83 8.93
C THR A 153 -1.27 -6.14 8.26
N ILE A 154 -1.27 -6.15 6.92
CA ILE A 154 -0.99 -7.35 6.12
C ILE A 154 0.26 -7.08 5.29
N LEU A 155 1.36 -7.70 5.69
CA LEU A 155 2.67 -7.46 5.09
C LEU A 155 3.09 -8.66 4.23
N PRO A 156 3.70 -8.42 3.05
CA PRO A 156 4.21 -9.48 2.20
C PRO A 156 5.24 -10.35 2.92
N LEU A 157 5.21 -11.66 2.67
CA LEU A 157 6.20 -12.59 3.22
C LEU A 157 7.63 -12.21 2.84
N GLN A 158 7.82 -11.67 1.63
CA GLN A 158 9.12 -11.18 1.15
C GLN A 158 9.70 -10.11 2.07
N ASP A 159 8.85 -9.23 2.61
CA ASP A 159 9.29 -8.16 3.50
C ASP A 159 9.63 -8.70 4.89
N TRP A 160 8.87 -9.67 5.38
CA TRP A 160 9.21 -10.37 6.61
C TRP A 160 10.55 -11.09 6.52
N LEU A 161 10.80 -11.81 5.42
CA LEU A 161 12.09 -12.47 5.17
C LEU A 161 13.23 -11.46 5.02
N SER A 162 12.95 -10.26 4.55
CA SER A 162 13.94 -9.21 4.35
C SER A 162 14.41 -8.55 5.65
N THR A 163 13.80 -8.87 6.79
CA THR A 163 14.31 -8.52 8.11
C THR A 163 15.53 -9.35 8.53
N ASP A 164 15.88 -10.37 7.74
CA ASP A 164 17.06 -11.22 7.89
C ASP A 164 17.86 -11.23 6.57
N GLY A 165 19.15 -10.89 6.64
CA GLY A 165 20.02 -10.77 5.48
C GLY A 165 20.31 -12.09 4.77
N GLU A 166 20.23 -13.23 5.47
CA GLU A 166 20.50 -14.56 4.94
C GLU A 166 19.25 -15.22 4.36
N LEU A 167 18.06 -14.89 4.88
CA LEU A 167 16.81 -15.52 4.51
C LEU A 167 16.05 -14.80 3.40
N ARG A 168 16.40 -13.55 3.11
CA ARG A 168 15.82 -12.81 1.98
C ARG A 168 16.23 -13.43 0.65
N TYR A 169 15.37 -13.30 -0.37
CA TYR A 169 15.70 -13.77 -1.71
C TYR A 169 17.00 -13.12 -2.20
N PRO A 170 17.97 -13.86 -2.78
CA PRO A 170 19.25 -13.28 -3.21
C PRO A 170 19.10 -12.12 -4.22
N ASP A 171 18.14 -12.22 -5.13
CA ASP A 171 17.86 -11.23 -6.17
C ASP A 171 16.51 -10.53 -5.89
N ALA A 172 16.56 -9.27 -5.49
CA ALA A 172 15.36 -8.47 -5.15
C ALA A 172 14.35 -8.36 -6.30
N ALA A 173 14.82 -8.36 -7.55
CA ALA A 173 13.93 -8.27 -8.71
C ALA A 173 13.04 -9.52 -8.89
N LYS A 174 13.48 -10.65 -8.38
CA LYS A 174 12.73 -11.92 -8.45
C LYS A 174 11.63 -12.05 -7.39
N GLU A 175 11.57 -11.15 -6.44
CA GLU A 175 10.48 -11.07 -5.46
C GLU A 175 9.19 -10.53 -6.07
N ARG A 176 9.25 -9.94 -7.27
CA ARG A 176 8.11 -9.34 -7.94
C ARG A 176 7.08 -10.39 -8.37
N ILE A 177 5.80 -10.12 -8.05
CA ILE A 177 4.69 -11.02 -8.32
C ILE A 177 4.07 -10.72 -9.68
N ASN A 178 3.77 -9.44 -9.94
CA ASN A 178 3.12 -9.00 -11.17
C ASN A 178 3.77 -7.74 -11.74
N VAL A 179 3.70 -7.59 -13.07
CA VAL A 179 4.08 -6.38 -13.81
C VAL A 179 2.90 -5.98 -14.69
N PRO A 180 1.99 -5.10 -14.23
CA PRO A 180 0.75 -4.77 -14.92
C PRO A 180 0.93 -4.24 -16.35
N SER A 181 2.06 -3.59 -16.64
CA SER A 181 2.39 -3.07 -17.96
C SER A 181 2.76 -4.14 -18.99
N ILE A 182 3.02 -5.38 -18.55
CA ILE A 182 3.39 -6.49 -19.45
C ILE A 182 2.16 -7.35 -19.74
N PRO A 183 1.61 -7.32 -20.99
CA PRO A 183 0.50 -8.20 -21.36
C PRO A 183 0.89 -9.68 -21.19
N ARG A 184 -0.01 -10.48 -20.62
CA ARG A 184 0.20 -11.92 -20.37
C ARG A 184 1.36 -12.22 -19.42
N TYR A 185 1.65 -11.31 -18.49
CA TYR A 185 2.55 -11.61 -17.37
C TYR A 185 1.90 -12.69 -16.49
N HIS A 186 2.61 -13.81 -16.28
CA HIS A 186 2.10 -14.89 -15.44
C HIS A 186 2.70 -14.76 -14.05
N TRP A 187 1.90 -14.70 -13.03
CA TRP A 187 2.29 -14.64 -11.62
C TRP A 187 3.04 -15.92 -11.24
N ARG A 188 4.36 -15.88 -11.37
CA ARG A 188 5.23 -17.07 -11.20
C ARG A 188 6.12 -17.01 -9.99
N TYR A 189 5.89 -16.05 -9.09
CA TYR A 189 6.68 -16.00 -7.87
C TYR A 189 6.63 -17.36 -7.15
N ARG A 190 7.81 -17.83 -6.74
CA ARG A 190 7.99 -19.02 -5.91
C ARG A 190 8.89 -18.65 -4.76
N MET A 191 8.44 -18.93 -3.56
CA MET A 191 9.28 -18.81 -2.37
C MET A 191 10.50 -19.73 -2.53
N HIS A 192 11.66 -19.22 -2.21
CA HIS A 192 12.93 -19.96 -2.38
C HIS A 192 13.25 -20.85 -1.19
N LEU A 193 12.55 -20.67 -0.06
CA LEU A 193 12.69 -21.47 1.14
C LEU A 193 11.50 -22.43 1.28
N PRO A 194 11.72 -23.72 1.62
CA PRO A 194 10.64 -24.60 2.03
C PRO A 194 9.97 -24.12 3.32
N LEU A 195 8.67 -24.36 3.46
CA LEU A 195 7.92 -23.97 4.67
C LEU A 195 8.49 -24.65 5.93
N GLU A 196 8.95 -25.90 5.80
CA GLU A 196 9.56 -26.67 6.87
C GLU A 196 10.87 -26.04 7.35
N GLU A 197 11.60 -25.34 6.46
CA GLU A 197 12.77 -24.59 6.83
C GLU A 197 12.42 -23.33 7.60
N LEU A 198 11.40 -22.59 7.17
CA LEU A 198 10.91 -21.40 7.91
C LEU A 198 10.48 -21.75 9.34
N LEU A 199 9.82 -22.88 9.55
CA LEU A 199 9.43 -23.32 10.88
C LEU A 199 10.64 -23.56 11.81
N ARG A 200 11.81 -23.85 11.26
CA ARG A 200 13.04 -24.10 12.02
C ARG A 200 13.90 -22.86 12.25
N LYS A 201 13.51 -21.71 11.66
CA LYS A 201 14.23 -20.43 11.84
C LYS A 201 13.80 -19.74 13.13
N GLU A 202 14.13 -20.34 14.27
CA GLU A 202 13.71 -19.89 15.60
C GLU A 202 14.00 -18.41 15.82
N THR A 203 15.22 -17.96 15.57
CA THR A 203 15.62 -16.55 15.74
C THR A 203 14.77 -15.57 14.93
N LEU A 204 14.45 -15.91 13.67
CA LEU A 204 13.54 -15.09 12.86
C LEU A 204 12.14 -15.09 13.49
N ASN A 205 11.59 -16.28 13.79
CA ASN A 205 10.23 -16.43 14.29
C ASN A 205 10.04 -15.70 15.63
N GLU A 206 11.00 -15.81 16.54
CA GLU A 206 11.00 -15.06 17.81
C GLU A 206 11.07 -13.54 17.56
N SER A 207 11.98 -13.08 16.69
CA SER A 207 12.09 -11.66 16.35
C SER A 207 10.80 -11.08 15.75
N LEU A 208 10.12 -11.82 14.85
CA LEU A 208 8.85 -11.39 14.27
C LEU A 208 7.72 -11.40 15.30
N HIS A 209 7.67 -12.45 16.13
CA HIS A 209 6.72 -12.52 17.23
C HIS A 209 6.86 -11.32 18.17
N ASP A 210 8.08 -10.98 18.56
CA ASP A 210 8.35 -9.84 19.44
C ASP A 210 7.96 -8.51 18.81
N MET A 211 8.24 -8.29 17.52
CA MET A 211 7.81 -7.09 16.81
C MET A 211 6.28 -6.94 16.82
N ILE A 212 5.56 -8.04 16.56
CA ILE A 212 4.09 -8.04 16.57
C ILE A 212 3.57 -7.81 18.00
N ALA A 213 4.10 -8.52 18.97
CA ALA A 213 3.68 -8.39 20.38
C ALA A 213 3.93 -6.97 20.94
N CYS A 214 5.09 -6.37 20.63
CA CYS A 214 5.43 -5.01 21.07
C CYS A 214 4.49 -3.95 20.45
N SER A 215 3.96 -4.17 19.26
CA SER A 215 2.98 -3.27 18.64
C SER A 215 1.57 -3.38 19.22
N GLY A 216 1.32 -4.33 20.13
CA GLY A 216 0.00 -4.61 20.71
C GLY A 216 -0.94 -5.38 19.77
N ARG A 217 -0.50 -5.75 18.57
CA ARG A 217 -1.26 -6.60 17.62
C ARG A 217 -1.16 -8.08 18.01
N ARG A 218 -2.09 -8.87 17.51
CA ARG A 218 -2.18 -10.32 17.76
C ARG A 218 -2.40 -11.08 16.47
#